data_9bd6d62527a8fab7f94a0d4d1476e2fd
#
_entry.id   9bd6d62527a8fab7f94a0d4d1476e2fd
#
_cell.length_a   1.000
_cell.length_b   1.000
_cell.length_c   1.000
_cell.angle_alpha   90.00
_cell.angle_beta   90.00
_cell.angle_gamma   90.00
#
_symmetry.space_group_name_H-M   'P 1'
#
loop_
_entity.id
_entity.type
_entity.pdbx_description
1 polymer ?
#
loop_
_entity_poly.entity_id
_entity_poly.type
_entity_poly.pdbx_seq_one_letter_code
_entity_poly.pdbx_strand_id
1 'polypeptide(L)'
;MRMRFKPYARPELLACDFHVHEPLTHAGHWHELYARPEQPLHLELGCGKGGFLSQLAPLHPDINYLGIDITDKVLILAKRKVEAAYAAAQLPPDNVKIASLDIERLSGVFSPADTVQRIYINFCNPWSKNAGSNKHRLTHPRQLLQYRALMPEGSEIYFKTDDDDLFRDSLGYFPAAGFEITWQTFDLHKNEPDWNLRTEHEGMFSEQGIPIRGTPCS
;
A
#
# COMPACT_ATOMS: atom_id res chain seq x y z
N MET A 1 5.00 16.41 -8.39
CA MET A 1 5.64 17.59 -7.70
C MET A 1 6.84 17.10 -6.90
N ARG A 2 8.04 17.63 -7.10
CA ARG A 2 9.25 17.20 -6.35
C ARG A 2 9.21 17.78 -4.94
N MET A 3 9.04 16.92 -3.92
CA MET A 3 9.03 17.37 -2.52
C MET A 3 10.39 17.95 -2.11
N ARG A 4 10.35 19.05 -1.33
CA ARG A 4 11.57 19.66 -0.76
C ARG A 4 12.27 18.70 0.19
N PHE A 5 13.60 18.81 0.26
CA PHE A 5 14.40 18.08 1.25
C PHE A 5 13.96 18.48 2.68
N LYS A 6 13.84 17.48 3.56
CA LYS A 6 13.45 17.65 4.96
C LYS A 6 14.56 17.07 5.83
N PRO A 7 15.49 17.86 6.35
CA PRO A 7 16.64 17.33 7.11
C PRO A 7 16.25 16.62 8.41
N TYR A 8 15.10 16.95 8.96
CA TYR A 8 14.55 16.32 10.17
C TYR A 8 13.89 14.95 9.92
N ALA A 9 13.57 14.60 8.67
CA ALA A 9 12.79 13.41 8.37
C ALA A 9 13.50 12.13 8.81
N ARG A 10 14.75 11.94 8.43
CA ARG A 10 15.50 10.74 8.78
C ARG A 10 15.77 10.59 10.27
N PRO A 11 16.26 11.61 11.02
CA PRO A 11 16.39 11.51 12.47
C PRO A 11 15.08 11.20 13.20
N GLU A 12 13.97 11.80 12.79
CA GLU A 12 12.67 11.57 13.40
C GLU A 12 12.13 10.18 13.10
N LEU A 13 12.35 9.66 11.88
CA LEU A 13 12.01 8.27 11.53
C LEU A 13 12.87 7.27 12.31
N LEU A 14 14.16 7.55 12.50
CA LEU A 14 15.05 6.70 13.28
C LEU A 14 14.65 6.59 14.77
N ALA A 15 13.96 7.58 15.29
CA ALA A 15 13.41 7.57 16.66
C ALA A 15 11.99 6.97 16.75
N CYS A 16 11.45 6.45 15.65
CA CYS A 16 10.07 5.95 15.58
C CYS A 16 10.03 4.43 15.75
N ASP A 17 9.33 3.92 16.77
CA ASP A 17 9.26 2.49 17.12
C ASP A 17 8.53 1.64 16.06
N PHE A 18 7.67 2.24 15.25
CA PHE A 18 7.00 1.53 14.16
C PHE A 18 7.61 1.79 12.78
N HIS A 19 8.75 2.48 12.68
CA HIS A 19 9.52 2.58 11.45
C HIS A 19 10.57 1.46 11.37
N VAL A 20 10.56 0.68 10.30
CA VAL A 20 11.53 -0.39 10.07
C VAL A 20 12.79 0.19 9.42
N HIS A 21 13.90 0.18 10.17
CA HIS A 21 15.15 0.86 9.79
C HIS A 21 15.95 0.12 8.71
N GLU A 22 16.02 -1.20 8.82
CA GLU A 22 16.83 -2.07 7.95
C GLU A 22 15.96 -3.15 7.29
N PRO A 23 15.03 -2.75 6.40
CA PRO A 23 14.02 -3.66 5.86
C PRO A 23 14.60 -4.86 5.11
N LEU A 24 15.83 -4.76 4.59
CA LEU A 24 16.51 -5.87 3.89
C LEU A 24 16.93 -7.02 4.80
N THR A 25 16.96 -6.82 6.12
CA THR A 25 17.41 -7.84 7.10
C THR A 25 16.27 -8.71 7.61
N HIS A 26 15.01 -8.41 7.25
CA HIS A 26 13.82 -9.05 7.80
C HIS A 26 13.16 -10.09 6.89
N ALA A 27 13.81 -10.48 5.80
CA ALA A 27 13.28 -11.52 4.90
C ALA A 27 13.01 -12.83 5.66
N GLY A 28 11.75 -13.27 5.69
CA GLY A 28 11.28 -14.44 6.46
C GLY A 28 10.90 -14.15 7.91
N HIS A 29 11.04 -12.89 8.36
CA HIS A 29 10.85 -12.49 9.76
C HIS A 29 9.99 -11.22 9.92
N TRP A 30 9.28 -10.80 8.87
CA TRP A 30 8.45 -9.58 8.92
C TRP A 30 7.36 -9.64 9.97
N HIS A 31 6.74 -10.81 10.19
CA HIS A 31 5.71 -10.99 11.20
C HIS A 31 6.25 -10.76 12.63
N GLU A 32 7.52 -11.10 12.89
CA GLU A 32 8.16 -10.95 14.20
C GLU A 32 8.34 -9.48 14.66
N LEU A 33 8.18 -8.53 13.73
CA LEU A 33 8.25 -7.10 14.04
C LEU A 33 7.00 -6.56 14.75
N TYR A 34 5.94 -7.34 14.83
CA TYR A 34 4.65 -6.95 15.42
C TYR A 34 4.47 -7.57 16.81
N ALA A 35 3.70 -6.89 17.65
CA ALA A 35 3.35 -7.41 18.98
C ALA A 35 2.57 -8.74 18.92
N ARG A 36 1.87 -8.98 17.81
CA ARG A 36 1.10 -10.21 17.55
C ARG A 36 1.48 -10.78 16.18
N PRO A 37 2.57 -11.58 16.11
CA PRO A 37 3.11 -12.11 14.86
C PRO A 37 2.15 -13.04 14.10
N GLU A 38 1.21 -13.67 14.79
CA GLU A 38 0.23 -14.61 14.25
C GLU A 38 -0.90 -13.95 13.45
N GLN A 39 -1.05 -12.63 13.57
CA GLN A 39 -2.09 -11.88 12.86
C GLN A 39 -1.80 -11.80 11.36
N PRO A 40 -2.85 -11.72 10.51
CA PRO A 40 -2.70 -11.49 9.08
C PRO A 40 -1.87 -10.24 8.79
N LEU A 41 -1.00 -10.29 7.77
CA LEU A 41 -0.21 -9.15 7.33
C LEU A 41 -0.82 -8.55 6.05
N HIS A 42 -1.13 -7.26 6.10
CA HIS A 42 -1.59 -6.49 4.96
C HIS A 42 -0.55 -5.42 4.57
N LEU A 43 -0.31 -5.25 3.27
CA LEU A 43 0.62 -4.24 2.75
C LEU A 43 -0.13 -3.08 2.08
N GLU A 44 0.31 -1.85 2.29
CA GLU A 44 -0.02 -0.73 1.40
C GLU A 44 1.22 -0.34 0.59
N LEU A 45 1.16 -0.57 -0.72
CA LEU A 45 2.26 -0.27 -1.64
C LEU A 45 2.11 1.15 -2.21
N GLY A 46 3.09 2.01 -1.91
CA GLY A 46 3.02 3.43 -2.20
C GLY A 46 2.15 4.17 -1.18
N CYS A 47 2.33 3.92 0.11
CA CYS A 47 1.49 4.50 1.17
C CYS A 47 1.55 6.04 1.26
N GLY A 48 2.49 6.66 0.58
CA GLY A 48 2.60 8.09 0.48
C GLY A 48 2.65 8.77 1.85
N LYS A 49 1.75 9.72 2.06
CA LYS A 49 1.62 10.45 3.34
C LYS A 49 0.85 9.68 4.42
N GLY A 50 0.55 8.39 4.19
CA GLY A 50 -0.11 7.51 5.16
C GLY A 50 -1.59 7.80 5.42
N GLY A 51 -2.27 8.50 4.50
CA GLY A 51 -3.67 8.88 4.72
C GLY A 51 -4.63 7.69 4.79
N PHE A 52 -4.39 6.64 4.00
CA PHE A 52 -5.16 5.41 4.05
C PHE A 52 -4.75 4.54 5.25
N LEU A 53 -3.46 4.27 5.39
CA LEU A 53 -2.92 3.45 6.46
C LEU A 53 -3.32 3.94 7.87
N SER A 54 -3.24 5.25 8.10
CA SER A 54 -3.58 5.86 9.39
C SER A 54 -5.07 5.77 9.74
N GLN A 55 -5.94 5.67 8.74
CA GLN A 55 -7.37 5.46 8.96
C GLN A 55 -7.69 3.99 9.18
N LEU A 56 -7.10 3.09 8.35
CA LEU A 56 -7.44 1.68 8.33
C LEU A 56 -6.90 0.92 9.55
N ALA A 57 -5.63 1.11 9.89
CA ALA A 57 -4.97 0.27 10.87
C ALA A 57 -5.55 0.35 12.30
N PRO A 58 -5.97 1.52 12.83
CA PRO A 58 -6.64 1.60 14.13
C PRO A 58 -8.04 0.96 14.17
N LEU A 59 -8.72 0.83 13.01
CA LEU A 59 -10.05 0.22 12.93
C LEU A 59 -9.99 -1.32 13.02
N HIS A 60 -8.84 -1.90 12.68
CA HIS A 60 -8.64 -3.35 12.61
C HIS A 60 -7.40 -3.76 13.43
N PRO A 61 -7.48 -3.73 14.77
CA PRO A 61 -6.32 -4.04 15.63
C PRO A 61 -5.93 -5.53 15.61
N ASP A 62 -6.72 -6.36 14.97
CA ASP A 62 -6.51 -7.80 14.73
C ASP A 62 -5.76 -8.12 13.43
N ILE A 63 -5.32 -7.09 12.69
CA ILE A 63 -4.58 -7.20 11.44
C ILE A 63 -3.28 -6.38 11.56
N ASN A 64 -2.16 -6.94 11.14
CA ASN A 64 -0.89 -6.24 11.04
C ASN A 64 -0.77 -5.51 9.69
N TYR A 65 -0.33 -4.27 9.71
CA TYR A 65 -0.21 -3.43 8.52
C TYR A 65 1.22 -2.96 8.29
N LEU A 66 1.68 -3.01 7.04
CA LEU A 66 2.94 -2.41 6.61
C LEU A 66 2.71 -1.42 5.46
N GLY A 67 2.97 -0.15 5.71
CA GLY A 67 3.01 0.88 4.67
C GLY A 67 4.40 1.03 4.08
N ILE A 68 4.51 0.92 2.77
CA ILE A 68 5.77 1.02 2.04
C ILE A 68 5.75 2.25 1.12
N ASP A 69 6.80 3.06 1.17
CA ASP A 69 7.08 4.13 0.20
C ASP A 69 8.58 4.23 -0.04
N ILE A 70 8.99 4.86 -1.15
CA ILE A 70 10.40 4.91 -1.54
C ILE A 70 11.19 5.99 -0.80
N THR A 71 10.54 6.96 -0.14
CA THR A 71 11.25 8.14 0.40
C THR A 71 10.90 8.50 1.83
N ASP A 72 11.92 8.76 2.66
CA ASP A 72 11.79 9.28 4.02
C ASP A 72 10.99 10.60 4.09
N LYS A 73 11.09 11.43 3.03
CA LYS A 73 10.38 12.73 2.96
C LYS A 73 8.86 12.61 2.99
N VAL A 74 8.36 11.47 2.54
CA VAL A 74 6.93 11.15 2.49
C VAL A 74 6.57 10.39 3.74
N LEU A 75 7.37 9.38 4.13
CA LEU A 75 7.14 8.54 5.29
C LEU A 75 7.09 9.31 6.61
N ILE A 76 7.83 10.42 6.73
CA ILE A 76 7.74 11.28 7.92
C ILE A 76 6.34 11.88 8.10
N LEU A 77 5.60 12.11 7.01
CA LEU A 77 4.21 12.57 7.10
C LEU A 77 3.28 11.40 7.44
N ALA A 78 3.55 10.21 6.89
CA ALA A 78 2.83 9.00 7.25
C ALA A 78 2.99 8.68 8.74
N LYS A 79 4.23 8.72 9.28
CA LYS A 79 4.51 8.59 10.72
C LYS A 79 3.61 9.49 11.55
N ARG A 80 3.62 10.79 11.27
CA ARG A 80 2.84 11.78 12.05
C ARG A 80 1.34 11.55 11.97
N LYS A 81 0.81 11.12 10.82
CA LYS A 81 -0.61 10.78 10.69
C LYS A 81 -0.97 9.52 11.46
N VAL A 82 -0.14 8.49 11.41
CA VAL A 82 -0.32 7.26 12.19
C VAL A 82 -0.33 7.59 13.68
N GLU A 83 0.67 8.33 14.18
CA GLU A 83 0.71 8.75 15.59
C GLU A 83 -0.55 9.50 16.02
N ALA A 84 -0.99 10.47 15.21
CA ALA A 84 -2.21 11.25 15.51
C ALA A 84 -3.47 10.38 15.52
N ALA A 85 -3.60 9.44 14.59
CA ALA A 85 -4.75 8.55 14.49
C ALA A 85 -4.82 7.57 15.67
N TYR A 86 -3.70 6.96 16.04
CA TYR A 86 -3.65 6.05 17.18
C TYR A 86 -3.85 6.79 18.52
N ALA A 87 -3.29 7.98 18.65
CA ALA A 87 -3.56 8.84 19.83
C ALA A 87 -5.05 9.19 19.94
N ALA A 88 -5.71 9.55 18.85
CA ALA A 88 -7.14 9.83 18.81
C ALA A 88 -7.99 8.59 19.14
N ALA A 89 -7.58 7.42 18.70
CA ALA A 89 -8.21 6.13 19.01
C ALA A 89 -7.90 5.62 20.42
N GLN A 90 -6.96 6.24 21.14
CA GLN A 90 -6.44 5.77 22.43
C GLN A 90 -5.87 4.34 22.39
N LEU A 91 -5.23 4.00 21.28
CA LEU A 91 -4.60 2.68 21.03
C LEU A 91 -3.07 2.83 20.86
N PRO A 92 -2.27 1.83 21.22
CA PRO A 92 -0.87 1.75 20.84
C PRO A 92 -0.73 1.36 19.36
N PRO A 93 0.28 1.87 18.63
CA PRO A 93 0.50 1.53 17.22
C PRO A 93 1.21 0.16 17.05
N ASP A 94 0.70 -0.88 17.71
CA ASP A 94 1.33 -2.21 17.80
C ASP A 94 1.16 -3.04 16.53
N ASN A 95 0.11 -2.76 15.76
CA ASN A 95 -0.24 -3.50 14.55
C ASN A 95 0.11 -2.72 13.26
N VAL A 96 0.92 -1.68 13.33
CA VAL A 96 1.32 -0.88 12.16
C VAL A 96 2.82 -0.69 12.10
N LYS A 97 3.39 -0.84 10.91
CA LYS A 97 4.78 -0.51 10.59
C LYS A 97 4.83 0.32 9.29
N ILE A 98 5.89 1.12 9.14
CA ILE A 98 6.22 1.81 7.89
C ILE A 98 7.67 1.54 7.52
N ALA A 99 7.95 1.41 6.22
CA ALA A 99 9.30 1.14 5.73
C ALA A 99 9.62 1.93 4.46
N SER A 100 10.87 2.42 4.37
CA SER A 100 11.40 3.03 3.15
C SER A 100 11.97 1.93 2.25
N LEU A 101 11.26 1.59 1.17
CA LEU A 101 11.58 0.50 0.26
C LEU A 101 11.24 0.84 -1.18
N ASP A 102 12.09 0.35 -2.09
CA ASP A 102 11.78 0.27 -3.51
C ASP A 102 10.92 -0.97 -3.78
N ILE A 103 9.63 -0.75 -4.07
CA ILE A 103 8.64 -1.80 -4.32
C ILE A 103 9.04 -2.70 -5.50
N GLU A 104 9.81 -2.19 -6.46
CA GLU A 104 10.33 -3.00 -7.58
C GLU A 104 11.28 -4.12 -7.12
N ARG A 105 11.74 -4.10 -5.88
CA ARG A 105 12.71 -5.03 -5.28
C ARG A 105 12.13 -5.87 -4.14
N LEU A 106 10.82 -6.03 -4.06
CA LEU A 106 10.18 -6.77 -2.97
C LEU A 106 10.71 -8.20 -2.82
N SER A 107 11.01 -8.88 -3.93
CA SER A 107 11.61 -10.24 -3.91
C SER A 107 12.98 -10.34 -3.20
N GLY A 108 13.66 -9.23 -2.98
CA GLY A 108 14.91 -9.16 -2.20
C GLY A 108 14.71 -8.79 -0.74
N VAL A 109 13.48 -8.47 -0.35
CA VAL A 109 13.12 -7.93 0.99
C VAL A 109 12.19 -8.87 1.74
N PHE A 110 11.34 -9.59 1.00
CA PHE A 110 10.43 -10.60 1.52
C PHE A 110 10.86 -11.99 1.04
N SER A 111 10.52 -13.00 1.82
CA SER A 111 10.62 -14.40 1.45
C SER A 111 9.22 -15.04 1.41
N PRO A 112 9.04 -16.22 0.83
CA PRO A 112 7.75 -16.94 0.88
C PRO A 112 7.24 -17.26 2.28
N ALA A 113 8.08 -17.16 3.32
CA ALA A 113 7.68 -17.30 4.71
C ALA A 113 6.92 -16.06 5.24
N ASP A 114 7.12 -14.91 4.61
CA ASP A 114 6.43 -13.66 4.95
C ASP A 114 5.09 -13.61 4.21
N THR A 115 4.13 -14.40 4.65
CA THR A 115 2.82 -14.49 4.00
C THR A 115 2.04 -13.20 4.12
N VAL A 116 1.49 -12.73 2.98
CA VAL A 116 0.72 -11.49 2.87
C VAL A 116 -0.70 -11.81 2.43
N GLN A 117 -1.69 -11.52 3.25
CA GLN A 117 -3.09 -11.84 2.97
C GLN A 117 -3.79 -10.78 2.13
N ARG A 118 -3.30 -9.53 2.18
CA ARG A 118 -3.87 -8.46 1.35
C ARG A 118 -2.85 -7.39 0.98
N ILE A 119 -2.96 -6.91 -0.26
CA ILE A 119 -2.18 -5.78 -0.76
C ILE A 119 -3.14 -4.67 -1.20
N TYR A 120 -2.86 -3.44 -0.76
CA TYR A 120 -3.55 -2.23 -1.21
C TYR A 120 -2.62 -1.43 -2.13
N ILE A 121 -3.15 -1.04 -3.29
CA ILE A 121 -2.48 -0.16 -4.26
C ILE A 121 -3.43 1.01 -4.54
N ASN A 122 -3.19 2.13 -3.86
CA ASN A 122 -4.05 3.31 -3.91
C ASN A 122 -3.35 4.46 -4.63
N PHE A 123 -3.88 4.90 -5.78
CA PHE A 123 -3.42 6.11 -6.50
C PHE A 123 -1.92 6.12 -6.80
N CYS A 124 -1.38 4.97 -7.21
CA CYS A 124 0.02 4.84 -7.59
C CYS A 124 0.34 5.62 -8.88
N ASN A 125 1.63 5.92 -9.11
CA ASN A 125 2.06 6.62 -10.31
C ASN A 125 1.68 5.83 -11.59
N PRO A 126 0.93 6.43 -12.53
CA PRO A 126 0.48 5.74 -13.74
C PRO A 126 1.58 5.55 -14.79
N TRP A 127 2.72 6.25 -14.68
CA TRP A 127 3.83 6.16 -15.64
C TRP A 127 3.40 6.34 -17.11
N SER A 128 2.41 7.21 -17.38
CA SER A 128 1.70 7.34 -18.66
C SER A 128 2.52 8.01 -19.78
N LYS A 129 3.66 8.62 -19.46
CA LYS A 129 4.39 9.47 -20.42
C LYS A 129 5.15 8.74 -21.51
N ASN A 130 5.53 7.47 -21.30
CA ASN A 130 6.27 6.66 -22.27
C ASN A 130 5.88 5.18 -22.12
N ALA A 131 5.56 4.49 -23.20
CA ALA A 131 5.23 3.06 -23.19
C ALA A 131 6.32 2.19 -22.53
N GLY A 132 7.59 2.55 -22.64
CA GLY A 132 8.70 1.88 -21.96
C GLY A 132 8.73 2.06 -20.43
N SER A 133 7.95 3.00 -19.88
CA SER A 133 7.86 3.24 -18.44
C SER A 133 6.79 2.40 -17.75
N ASN A 134 5.89 1.75 -18.49
CA ASN A 134 4.80 0.94 -17.92
C ASN A 134 5.30 -0.19 -17.00
N LYS A 135 6.51 -0.70 -17.24
CA LYS A 135 7.16 -1.71 -16.39
C LYS A 135 7.38 -1.28 -14.93
N HIS A 136 7.32 0.03 -14.63
CA HIS A 136 7.45 0.60 -13.29
C HIS A 136 6.10 0.75 -12.57
N ARG A 137 4.99 0.48 -13.24
CA ARG A 137 3.66 0.47 -12.62
C ARG A 137 3.58 -0.62 -11.56
N LEU A 138 2.99 -0.32 -10.43
CA LEU A 138 2.83 -1.31 -9.35
C LEU A 138 1.92 -2.49 -9.76
N THR A 139 1.02 -2.28 -10.72
CA THR A 139 0.15 -3.32 -11.29
C THR A 139 0.75 -4.05 -12.51
N HIS A 140 1.97 -3.71 -12.95
CA HIS A 140 2.58 -4.40 -14.08
C HIS A 140 2.84 -5.89 -13.74
N PRO A 141 2.69 -6.86 -14.67
CA PRO A 141 2.88 -8.29 -14.41
C PRO A 141 4.19 -8.63 -13.73
N ARG A 142 5.28 -7.92 -14.06
CA ARG A 142 6.58 -8.07 -13.38
C ARG A 142 6.49 -7.86 -11.87
N GLN A 143 5.69 -6.90 -11.42
CA GLN A 143 5.51 -6.61 -9.99
C GLN A 143 4.49 -7.58 -9.38
N LEU A 144 3.38 -7.83 -10.07
CA LEU A 144 2.33 -8.75 -9.63
C LEU A 144 2.87 -10.16 -9.38
N LEU A 145 3.82 -10.65 -10.19
CA LEU A 145 4.46 -11.95 -9.97
C LEU A 145 5.31 -11.98 -8.68
N GLN A 146 5.93 -10.86 -8.27
CA GLN A 146 6.60 -10.78 -6.97
C GLN A 146 5.58 -10.84 -5.83
N TYR A 147 4.44 -10.15 -5.96
CA TYR A 147 3.39 -10.16 -4.94
C TYR A 147 2.80 -11.56 -4.79
N ARG A 148 2.49 -12.23 -5.91
CA ARG A 148 1.94 -13.58 -5.91
C ARG A 148 2.82 -14.58 -5.17
N ALA A 149 4.14 -14.44 -5.21
CA ALA A 149 5.07 -15.31 -4.50
C ALA A 149 4.96 -15.18 -2.96
N LEU A 150 4.36 -14.10 -2.45
CA LEU A 150 4.17 -13.82 -1.03
C LEU A 150 2.72 -14.08 -0.57
N MET A 151 1.80 -14.25 -1.51
CA MET A 151 0.36 -14.31 -1.24
C MET A 151 -0.11 -15.76 -1.26
N PRO A 152 -0.55 -16.31 -0.10
CA PRO A 152 -1.21 -17.61 -0.06
C PRO A 152 -2.53 -17.60 -0.84
N GLU A 153 -3.06 -18.79 -1.13
CA GLU A 153 -4.36 -18.94 -1.76
C GLU A 153 -5.47 -18.22 -0.95
N GLY A 154 -6.34 -17.50 -1.65
CA GLY A 154 -7.40 -16.68 -1.04
C GLY A 154 -6.96 -15.28 -0.61
N SER A 155 -5.70 -14.91 -0.85
CA SER A 155 -5.24 -13.53 -0.63
C SER A 155 -5.74 -12.59 -1.73
N GLU A 156 -5.84 -11.29 -1.42
CA GLU A 156 -6.46 -10.31 -2.30
C GLU A 156 -5.58 -9.09 -2.56
N ILE A 157 -5.69 -8.51 -3.75
CA ILE A 157 -5.15 -7.18 -4.08
C ILE A 157 -6.33 -6.24 -4.28
N TYR A 158 -6.36 -5.14 -3.54
CA TYR A 158 -7.29 -4.01 -3.76
C TYR A 158 -6.57 -2.90 -4.48
N PHE A 159 -7.05 -2.57 -5.67
CA PHE A 159 -6.47 -1.53 -6.51
C PHE A 159 -7.46 -0.41 -6.79
N LYS A 160 -7.04 0.86 -6.57
CA LYS A 160 -7.81 2.06 -6.88
C LYS A 160 -6.95 3.10 -7.60
N THR A 161 -7.54 3.78 -8.60
CA THR A 161 -6.89 4.85 -9.35
C THR A 161 -7.89 5.82 -9.98
N ASP A 162 -7.47 7.06 -10.18
CA ASP A 162 -8.14 8.07 -10.99
C ASP A 162 -7.76 7.98 -12.49
N ASP A 163 -6.65 7.28 -12.81
CA ASP A 163 -6.11 7.17 -14.17
C ASP A 163 -6.79 6.04 -14.96
N ASP A 164 -7.47 6.39 -16.04
CA ASP A 164 -8.23 5.45 -16.88
C ASP A 164 -7.32 4.47 -17.63
N ASP A 165 -6.20 4.95 -18.17
CA ASP A 165 -5.26 4.12 -18.94
C ASP A 165 -4.59 3.10 -18.04
N LEU A 166 -4.12 3.53 -16.85
CA LEU A 166 -3.56 2.62 -15.86
C LEU A 166 -4.58 1.55 -15.45
N PHE A 167 -5.85 1.94 -15.23
CA PHE A 167 -6.87 0.98 -14.82
C PHE A 167 -7.15 -0.06 -15.91
N ARG A 168 -7.36 0.39 -17.16
CA ARG A 168 -7.63 -0.51 -18.31
C ARG A 168 -6.48 -1.48 -18.57
N ASP A 169 -5.24 -0.99 -18.55
CA ASP A 169 -4.06 -1.83 -18.69
C ASP A 169 -3.97 -2.85 -17.54
N SER A 170 -4.28 -2.42 -16.32
CA SER A 170 -4.24 -3.29 -15.12
C SER A 170 -5.25 -4.42 -15.18
N LEU A 171 -6.45 -4.20 -15.77
CA LEU A 171 -7.43 -5.27 -16.00
C LEU A 171 -6.88 -6.40 -16.89
N GLY A 172 -5.90 -6.11 -17.75
CA GLY A 172 -5.16 -7.12 -18.51
C GLY A 172 -3.96 -7.71 -17.74
N TYR A 173 -3.35 -6.92 -16.88
CA TYR A 173 -2.15 -7.33 -16.14
C TYR A 173 -2.44 -8.32 -15.01
N PHE A 174 -3.56 -8.18 -14.29
CA PHE A 174 -3.96 -9.09 -13.22
C PHE A 174 -4.12 -10.53 -13.73
N PRO A 175 -4.95 -10.81 -14.74
CA PRO A 175 -5.07 -12.18 -15.28
C PRO A 175 -3.75 -12.71 -15.87
N ALA A 176 -2.95 -11.86 -16.52
CA ALA A 176 -1.66 -12.25 -17.07
C ALA A 176 -0.65 -12.69 -15.97
N ALA A 177 -0.81 -12.22 -14.74
CA ALA A 177 -0.04 -12.63 -13.59
C ALA A 177 -0.72 -13.75 -12.76
N GLY A 178 -1.90 -14.23 -13.19
CA GLY A 178 -2.64 -15.32 -12.59
C GLY A 178 -3.51 -14.91 -11.41
N PHE A 179 -3.95 -13.65 -11.35
CA PHE A 179 -4.98 -13.16 -10.43
C PHE A 179 -6.35 -13.17 -11.12
N GLU A 180 -7.38 -13.53 -10.41
CA GLU A 180 -8.76 -13.42 -10.87
C GLU A 180 -9.34 -12.07 -10.44
N ILE A 181 -9.95 -11.34 -11.38
CA ILE A 181 -10.68 -10.11 -11.08
C ILE A 181 -12.08 -10.51 -10.57
N THR A 182 -12.31 -10.34 -9.28
CA THR A 182 -13.57 -10.74 -8.64
C THR A 182 -14.68 -9.70 -8.79
N TRP A 183 -14.31 -8.43 -8.96
CA TRP A 183 -15.22 -7.32 -9.21
C TRP A 183 -14.46 -6.14 -9.81
N GLN A 184 -15.15 -5.26 -10.54
CA GLN A 184 -14.56 -4.05 -11.08
C GLN A 184 -15.57 -2.93 -11.24
N THR A 185 -15.13 -1.68 -11.14
CA THR A 185 -15.92 -0.50 -11.44
C THR A 185 -15.09 0.62 -12.05
N PHE A 186 -15.73 1.41 -12.92
CA PHE A 186 -15.17 2.65 -13.47
C PHE A 186 -15.63 3.90 -12.70
N ASP A 187 -16.51 3.72 -11.70
CA ASP A 187 -16.99 4.78 -10.81
C ASP A 187 -17.32 4.17 -9.43
N LEU A 188 -16.32 4.16 -8.56
CA LEU A 188 -16.36 3.51 -7.25
C LEU A 188 -17.45 4.12 -6.34
N HIS A 189 -17.63 5.45 -6.42
CA HIS A 189 -18.57 6.16 -5.56
C HIS A 189 -20.03 6.03 -5.97
N LYS A 190 -20.30 5.55 -7.19
CA LYS A 190 -21.65 5.36 -7.68
C LYS A 190 -22.36 4.16 -7.05
N ASN A 191 -21.60 3.12 -6.76
CA ASN A 191 -22.02 1.92 -6.04
C ASN A 191 -20.90 1.53 -5.06
N GLU A 192 -20.68 2.36 -4.06
CA GLU A 192 -19.56 2.22 -3.14
C GLU A 192 -19.68 0.94 -2.31
N PRO A 193 -18.73 0.02 -2.42
CA PRO A 193 -18.76 -1.21 -1.65
C PRO A 193 -18.31 -0.97 -0.21
N ASP A 194 -18.76 -1.82 0.72
CA ASP A 194 -18.48 -1.70 2.15
C ASP A 194 -16.99 -1.78 2.51
N TRP A 195 -16.18 -2.42 1.64
CA TRP A 195 -14.73 -2.48 1.83
C TRP A 195 -13.99 -1.19 1.49
N ASN A 196 -14.66 -0.22 0.82
CA ASN A 196 -14.00 1.01 0.44
C ASN A 196 -13.79 1.94 1.64
N LEU A 197 -12.53 2.27 1.87
CA LEU A 197 -12.15 3.36 2.76
C LEU A 197 -11.69 4.55 1.92
N ARG A 198 -12.43 5.66 1.99
CA ARG A 198 -12.12 6.86 1.21
C ARG A 198 -10.81 7.49 1.64
N THR A 199 -9.89 7.65 0.68
CA THR A 199 -8.62 8.33 0.89
C THR A 199 -8.74 9.85 0.71
N GLU A 200 -7.72 10.60 1.12
CA GLU A 200 -7.64 12.05 0.82
C GLU A 200 -7.65 12.32 -0.69
N HIS A 201 -7.02 11.44 -1.49
CA HIS A 201 -7.02 11.55 -2.95
C HIS A 201 -8.41 11.32 -3.53
N GLU A 202 -9.17 10.34 -3.01
CA GLU A 202 -10.56 10.13 -3.41
C GLU A 202 -11.43 11.35 -3.15
N GLY A 203 -11.29 11.99 -1.98
CA GLY A 203 -12.00 13.23 -1.68
C GLY A 203 -11.68 14.34 -2.68
N MET A 204 -10.41 14.58 -2.93
CA MET A 204 -9.95 15.61 -3.88
C MET A 204 -10.44 15.37 -5.31
N PHE A 205 -10.40 14.14 -5.79
CA PHE A 205 -10.83 13.80 -7.16
C PHE A 205 -12.36 13.80 -7.28
N SER A 206 -13.06 13.32 -6.26
CA SER A 206 -14.53 13.35 -6.20
C SER A 206 -15.08 14.78 -6.25
N GLU A 207 -14.46 15.72 -5.53
CA GLU A 207 -14.79 17.15 -5.57
C GLU A 207 -14.59 17.76 -6.97
N GLN A 208 -13.67 17.22 -7.76
CA GLN A 208 -13.41 17.63 -9.12
C GLN A 208 -14.27 16.89 -10.17
N GLY A 209 -15.16 15.99 -9.74
CA GLY A 209 -15.98 15.17 -10.62
C GLY A 209 -15.20 14.09 -11.37
N ILE A 210 -13.99 13.74 -10.91
CA ILE A 210 -13.17 12.68 -11.51
C ILE A 210 -13.58 11.35 -10.90
N PRO A 211 -14.09 10.38 -11.70
CA PRO A 211 -14.49 9.08 -11.17
C PRO A 211 -13.27 8.25 -10.74
N ILE A 212 -13.40 7.56 -9.62
CA ILE A 212 -12.41 6.61 -9.14
C ILE A 212 -12.75 5.23 -9.66
N ARG A 213 -11.74 4.56 -10.20
CA ARG A 213 -11.84 3.17 -10.66
C ARG A 213 -11.27 2.25 -9.60
N GLY A 214 -11.85 1.07 -9.46
CA GLY A 214 -11.40 0.13 -8.47
C GLY A 214 -11.71 -1.32 -8.81
N THR A 215 -10.87 -2.21 -8.30
CA THR A 215 -11.04 -3.66 -8.43
C THR A 215 -10.35 -4.40 -7.29
N PRO A 216 -11.00 -5.37 -6.62
CA PRO A 216 -10.35 -6.45 -5.91
C PRO A 216 -10.01 -7.59 -6.88
N CYS A 217 -8.87 -8.24 -6.62
CA CYS A 217 -8.38 -9.41 -7.33
C CYS A 217 -7.87 -10.45 -6.33
N SER A 218 -8.02 -11.74 -6.61
CA SER A 218 -7.54 -12.86 -5.78
C SER A 218 -6.71 -13.85 -6.58
#